data_93f432ec3f79d7f88b2ac6d451c8df1e
#
_entry.id   93f432ec3f79d7f88b2ac6d451c8df1e
#
_cell.length_a   1.000
_cell.length_b   1.000
_cell.length_c   1.000
_cell.angle_alpha   90.00
_cell.angle_beta   90.00
_cell.angle_gamma   90.00
#
_symmetry.space_group_name_H-M   'P 1'
#
loop_
_entity.id
_entity.type
_entity.pdbx_description
1 polymer ?
#
loop_
_entity_poly.entity_id
_entity_poly.type
_entity_poly.pdbx_seq_one_letter_code
_entity_poly.pdbx_strand_id
1 'polypeptide(L)'
;EIINKVISEVEKKALELGIPIGKDPSDTGMNKSNQIILSGTAYYDFNHFAEYWKRYKSIICSGGNEAMLRDVFGGSVPQDFDWKEYSVIRMPVEKLPDGFMDSGQIARAKATIHSGIYNMEYGAVFTTDSQGFFKRSLIESCTTSQSKPVSLPSGDICFESMLKGDPNKKYIFGVDPASEVDNFS
;
A
#
# COMPACT_ATOMS: atom_id res chain seq x y z
N GLU A 1 18.89 3.06 1.42
CA GLU A 1 20.10 2.31 1.79
C GLU A 1 19.93 0.81 1.50
N ILE A 2 18.85 0.15 1.97
CA ILE A 2 18.58 -1.29 1.72
C ILE A 2 18.41 -1.57 0.21
N ILE A 3 17.67 -0.74 -0.51
CA ILE A 3 17.43 -0.91 -1.96
C ILE A 3 18.75 -0.86 -2.73
N ASN A 4 19.63 0.08 -2.42
CA ASN A 4 20.93 0.21 -3.09
C ASN A 4 21.84 -0.99 -2.82
N LYS A 5 21.74 -1.58 -1.61
CA LYS A 5 22.47 -2.80 -1.26
C LYS A 5 21.97 -4.00 -2.05
N VAL A 6 20.65 -4.16 -2.18
CA VAL A 6 20.03 -5.24 -2.97
C VAL A 6 20.39 -5.11 -4.45
N ILE A 7 20.33 -3.91 -5.01
CA ILE A 7 20.72 -3.64 -6.40
C ILE A 7 22.18 -4.04 -6.62
N SER A 8 23.08 -3.62 -5.75
CA SER A 8 24.51 -3.96 -5.83
C SER A 8 24.78 -5.47 -5.76
N GLU A 9 24.05 -6.21 -4.92
CA GLU A 9 24.17 -7.67 -4.83
C GLU A 9 23.63 -8.38 -6.08
N VAL A 10 22.54 -7.89 -6.64
CA VAL A 10 21.95 -8.42 -7.89
C VAL A 10 22.91 -8.19 -9.07
N GLU A 11 23.48 -7.00 -9.19
CA GLU A 11 24.47 -6.68 -10.21
C GLU A 11 25.70 -7.59 -10.12
N LYS A 12 26.23 -7.78 -8.92
CA LYS A 12 27.35 -8.69 -8.68
C LYS A 12 27.04 -10.12 -9.12
N LYS A 13 25.85 -10.61 -8.78
CA LYS A 13 25.43 -11.97 -9.13
C LYS A 13 25.18 -12.17 -10.62
N ALA A 14 24.65 -11.14 -11.28
CA ALA A 14 24.45 -11.18 -12.72
C ALA A 14 25.80 -11.19 -13.47
N LEU A 15 26.80 -10.42 -13.01
CA LEU A 15 28.17 -10.46 -13.53
C LEU A 15 28.80 -11.86 -13.37
N GLU A 16 28.62 -12.49 -12.21
CA GLU A 16 29.10 -13.86 -11.97
C GLU A 16 28.46 -14.88 -12.92
N LEU A 17 27.21 -14.66 -13.34
CA LEU A 17 26.46 -15.51 -14.26
C LEU A 17 26.70 -15.16 -15.76
N GLY A 18 27.54 -14.15 -16.04
CA GLY A 18 27.79 -13.69 -17.40
C GLY A 18 26.59 -13.04 -18.07
N ILE A 19 25.61 -12.58 -17.26
CA ILE A 19 24.45 -11.84 -17.74
C ILE A 19 24.88 -10.40 -17.95
N PRO A 20 24.75 -9.83 -19.17
CA PRO A 20 25.12 -8.43 -19.39
C PRO A 20 24.23 -7.51 -18.56
N ILE A 21 24.85 -6.80 -17.63
CA ILE A 21 24.18 -5.76 -16.84
C ILE A 21 24.39 -4.44 -17.57
N GLY A 22 23.31 -3.91 -18.10
CA GLY A 22 23.15 -2.56 -18.61
C GLY A 22 24.37 -1.93 -19.27
N LYS A 23 24.32 -1.74 -20.44
CA LYS A 23 24.88 -0.90 -21.50
C LYS A 23 25.05 -1.78 -22.72
N ASP A 24 24.02 -1.83 -23.51
CA ASP A 24 24.20 -2.17 -24.92
C ASP A 24 25.19 -1.13 -25.49
N PRO A 25 26.35 -1.54 -26.08
CA PRO A 25 27.27 -0.63 -26.68
C PRO A 25 26.69 0.21 -27.83
N SER A 26 25.50 -0.18 -28.34
CA SER A 26 24.72 0.57 -29.31
C SER A 26 23.82 1.64 -28.68
N ASP A 27 23.70 1.66 -27.36
CA ASP A 27 22.88 2.61 -26.62
C ASP A 27 23.65 3.94 -26.52
N THR A 28 23.43 4.81 -27.48
CA THR A 28 24.02 6.13 -27.58
C THR A 28 23.61 7.02 -26.41
N GLY A 29 24.25 6.82 -25.27
CA GLY A 29 24.33 7.83 -24.24
C GLY A 29 23.19 7.94 -23.24
N MET A 30 22.13 7.14 -23.29
CA MET A 30 21.19 7.04 -22.18
C MET A 30 21.72 6.05 -21.15
N ASN A 31 22.17 6.56 -20.02
CA ASN A 31 22.37 5.77 -18.81
C ASN A 31 20.99 5.22 -18.39
N LYS A 32 20.56 4.09 -18.96
CA LYS A 32 19.44 3.34 -18.41
C LYS A 32 19.88 2.81 -17.06
N SER A 33 19.55 3.56 -16.03
CA SER A 33 19.67 3.14 -14.66
C SER A 33 18.85 1.86 -14.44
N ASN A 34 19.19 1.09 -13.43
CA ASN A 34 18.48 -0.13 -13.07
C ASN A 34 16.97 0.11 -12.95
N GLN A 35 16.22 -0.79 -13.54
CA GLN A 35 14.77 -0.73 -13.50
C GLN A 35 14.24 -1.18 -12.13
N ILE A 36 13.32 -0.40 -11.57
CA ILE A 36 12.61 -0.77 -10.33
C ILE A 36 11.22 -1.27 -10.72
N ILE A 37 10.92 -2.52 -10.36
CA ILE A 37 9.61 -3.12 -10.55
C ILE A 37 8.98 -3.33 -9.17
N LEU A 38 7.84 -2.66 -8.93
CA LEU A 38 7.04 -2.83 -7.75
C LEU A 38 5.82 -3.68 -8.11
N SER A 39 5.67 -4.85 -7.49
CA SER A 39 4.52 -5.72 -7.69
C SER A 39 3.87 -6.06 -6.36
N GLY A 40 2.56 -6.21 -6.36
CA GLY A 40 1.80 -6.57 -5.16
C GLY A 40 0.31 -6.56 -5.41
N THR A 41 -0.44 -7.01 -4.42
CA THR A 41 -1.89 -6.94 -4.39
C THR A 41 -2.33 -5.52 -4.05
N ALA A 42 -3.35 -5.01 -4.74
CA ALA A 42 -4.01 -3.80 -4.32
C ALA A 42 -4.62 -4.02 -2.93
N TYR A 43 -4.41 -3.07 -2.03
CA TYR A 43 -4.88 -3.15 -0.66
C TYR A 43 -5.57 -1.83 -0.29
N TYR A 44 -5.33 -1.30 0.90
CA TYR A 44 -5.90 0.00 1.27
C TYR A 44 -5.19 1.16 0.56
N ASP A 45 -5.95 2.21 0.26
CA ASP A 45 -5.48 3.37 -0.50
C ASP A 45 -4.53 4.30 0.27
N PHE A 46 -4.38 4.09 1.58
CA PHE A 46 -3.39 4.75 2.44
C PHE A 46 -2.07 3.99 2.53
N ASN A 47 -1.95 2.83 1.86
CA ASN A 47 -0.73 2.05 1.86
C ASN A 47 0.32 2.66 0.91
N HIS A 48 1.60 2.55 1.22
CA HIS A 48 2.70 3.03 0.39
C HIS A 48 2.62 2.53 -1.06
N PHE A 49 2.18 1.29 -1.29
CA PHE A 49 2.01 0.77 -2.64
C PHE A 49 0.94 1.54 -3.43
N ALA A 50 -0.15 1.93 -2.78
CA ALA A 50 -1.19 2.77 -3.38
C ALA A 50 -0.67 4.19 -3.70
N GLU A 51 0.18 4.75 -2.85
CA GLU A 51 0.81 6.06 -3.09
C GLU A 51 1.73 6.02 -4.30
N TYR A 52 2.59 5.00 -4.43
CA TYR A 52 3.43 4.80 -5.61
C TYR A 52 2.58 4.64 -6.87
N TRP A 53 1.53 3.84 -6.81
CA TRP A 53 0.62 3.65 -7.94
C TRP A 53 -0.05 4.94 -8.37
N LYS A 54 -0.59 5.71 -7.43
CA LYS A 54 -1.20 7.03 -7.69
C LYS A 54 -0.20 7.99 -8.32
N ARG A 55 1.01 8.05 -7.75
CA ARG A 55 2.08 8.92 -8.23
C ARG A 55 2.52 8.57 -9.65
N TYR A 56 2.79 7.30 -9.92
CA TYR A 56 3.19 6.84 -11.25
C TYR A 56 2.08 7.03 -12.27
N LYS A 57 0.84 6.77 -11.90
CA LYS A 57 -0.32 7.06 -12.74
C LYS A 57 -0.42 8.56 -13.07
N SER A 58 -0.20 9.45 -12.11
CA SER A 58 -0.21 10.90 -12.34
C SER A 58 0.91 11.33 -13.28
N ILE A 59 2.10 10.75 -13.14
CA ILE A 59 3.23 10.97 -14.07
C ILE A 59 2.85 10.59 -15.50
N ILE A 60 2.31 9.38 -15.70
CA ILE A 60 1.91 8.91 -17.03
C ILE A 60 0.79 9.76 -17.62
N CYS A 61 -0.24 10.07 -16.80
CA CYS A 61 -1.37 10.88 -17.23
C CYS A 61 -1.00 12.33 -17.57
N SER A 62 0.12 12.84 -17.05
CA SER A 62 0.62 14.16 -17.40
C SER A 62 1.02 14.28 -18.87
N GLY A 63 1.37 13.15 -19.53
CA GLY A 63 1.86 13.14 -20.90
C GLY A 63 3.09 14.02 -21.09
N GLY A 64 3.83 14.34 -20.03
CA GLY A 64 4.98 15.25 -20.06
C GLY A 64 4.63 16.73 -19.82
N ASN A 65 3.38 17.03 -19.46
CA ASN A 65 3.00 18.40 -19.10
C ASN A 65 3.73 18.86 -17.85
N GLU A 66 4.57 19.88 -17.98
CA GLU A 66 5.44 20.35 -16.90
C GLU A 66 4.67 20.89 -15.69
N ALA A 67 3.53 21.56 -15.89
CA ALA A 67 2.73 22.06 -14.79
C ALA A 67 2.15 20.92 -13.94
N MET A 68 1.63 19.87 -14.59
CA MET A 68 1.14 18.68 -13.88
C MET A 68 2.26 17.91 -13.19
N LEU A 69 3.44 17.84 -13.80
CA LEU A 69 4.60 17.19 -13.19
C LEU A 69 5.12 17.96 -11.98
N ARG A 70 5.12 19.29 -12.03
CA ARG A 70 5.46 20.12 -10.87
C ARG A 70 4.56 19.84 -9.66
N ASP A 71 3.27 19.63 -9.88
CA ASP A 71 2.34 19.25 -8.81
C ASP A 71 2.69 17.87 -8.22
N VAL A 72 3.03 16.90 -9.07
CA VAL A 72 3.43 15.55 -8.62
C VAL A 72 4.74 15.56 -7.84
N PHE A 73 5.69 16.42 -8.23
CA PHE A 73 7.01 16.53 -7.57
C PHE A 73 7.01 17.52 -6.40
N GLY A 74 5.95 18.31 -6.23
CA GLY A 74 5.88 19.36 -5.22
C GLY A 74 6.85 20.52 -5.47
N GLY A 75 7.21 20.77 -6.74
CA GLY A 75 8.16 21.83 -7.09
C GLY A 75 8.75 21.66 -8.48
N SER A 76 10.09 21.67 -8.57
CA SER A 76 10.78 21.53 -9.85
C SER A 76 10.81 20.10 -10.33
N VAL A 77 10.64 19.92 -11.64
CA VAL A 77 10.84 18.63 -12.30
C VAL A 77 12.34 18.41 -12.49
N PRO A 78 12.88 17.20 -12.20
CA PRO A 78 14.30 16.90 -12.46
C PRO A 78 14.69 17.13 -13.92
N GLN A 79 15.91 17.59 -14.19
CA GLN A 79 16.34 18.00 -15.52
C GLN A 79 16.31 16.86 -16.54
N ASP A 80 16.64 15.64 -16.12
CA ASP A 80 16.71 14.45 -16.98
C ASP A 80 15.49 13.54 -16.83
N PHE A 81 14.33 14.11 -16.41
CA PHE A 81 13.13 13.35 -16.16
C PHE A 81 12.38 13.02 -17.45
N ASP A 82 12.18 11.73 -17.72
CA ASP A 82 11.31 11.26 -18.82
C ASP A 82 10.11 10.48 -18.24
N TRP A 83 8.91 11.03 -18.42
CA TRP A 83 7.68 10.38 -18.00
C TRP A 83 7.40 9.04 -18.71
N LYS A 84 8.00 8.82 -19.90
CA LYS A 84 7.86 7.57 -20.67
C LYS A 84 8.58 6.38 -20.06
N GLU A 85 9.50 6.62 -19.13
CA GLU A 85 10.18 5.56 -18.37
C GLU A 85 9.28 4.92 -17.31
N TYR A 86 8.09 5.49 -17.07
CA TYR A 86 7.15 5.00 -16.06
C TYR A 86 6.05 4.17 -16.70
N SER A 87 5.70 3.07 -16.06
CA SER A 87 4.57 2.23 -16.46
C SER A 87 3.77 1.77 -15.25
N VAL A 88 2.47 1.62 -15.45
CA VAL A 88 1.55 1.10 -14.43
C VAL A 88 0.68 0.03 -15.08
N ILE A 89 0.72 -1.16 -14.52
CA ILE A 89 -0.09 -2.29 -14.98
C ILE A 89 -1.07 -2.64 -13.88
N ARG A 90 -2.35 -2.68 -14.21
CA ARG A 90 -3.42 -3.20 -13.37
C ARG A 90 -4.01 -4.44 -14.03
N MET A 91 -3.95 -5.58 -13.33
CA MET A 91 -4.37 -6.86 -13.84
C MET A 91 -5.49 -7.45 -12.97
N PRO A 92 -6.75 -7.01 -13.13
CA PRO A 92 -7.87 -7.65 -12.44
C PRO A 92 -8.18 -9.01 -13.06
N VAL A 93 -8.82 -9.87 -12.29
CA VAL A 93 -9.16 -11.24 -12.72
C VAL A 93 -9.96 -11.30 -14.02
N GLU A 94 -10.81 -10.30 -14.28
CA GLU A 94 -11.63 -10.22 -15.51
C GLU A 94 -10.79 -9.92 -16.77
N LYS A 95 -9.52 -9.55 -16.61
CA LYS A 95 -8.59 -9.29 -17.72
C LYS A 95 -7.63 -10.45 -17.98
N LEU A 96 -7.67 -11.48 -17.12
CA LEU A 96 -6.86 -12.67 -17.32
C LEU A 96 -7.41 -13.51 -18.47
N PRO A 97 -6.55 -14.21 -19.22
CA PRO A 97 -6.99 -15.13 -20.26
C PRO A 97 -7.87 -16.25 -19.68
N ASP A 98 -8.79 -16.75 -20.47
CA ASP A 98 -9.64 -17.87 -20.12
C ASP A 98 -8.78 -19.10 -19.75
N GLY A 99 -9.13 -19.74 -18.64
CA GLY A 99 -8.40 -20.91 -18.13
C GLY A 99 -7.16 -20.60 -17.31
N PHE A 100 -6.78 -19.32 -17.14
CA PHE A 100 -5.67 -18.94 -16.26
C PHE A 100 -5.98 -19.21 -14.78
N MET A 101 -7.22 -18.99 -14.38
CA MET A 101 -7.75 -19.33 -13.05
C MET A 101 -9.04 -20.12 -13.17
N ASP A 102 -9.33 -20.96 -12.15
CA ASP A 102 -10.57 -21.70 -12.07
C ASP A 102 -11.76 -20.74 -11.86
N SER A 103 -12.64 -20.65 -12.85
CA SER A 103 -13.84 -19.81 -12.83
C SER A 103 -14.80 -20.17 -11.69
N GLY A 104 -14.88 -21.46 -11.32
CA GLY A 104 -15.66 -21.93 -10.19
C GLY A 104 -15.12 -21.44 -8.86
N GLN A 105 -13.79 -21.38 -8.72
CA GLN A 105 -13.13 -20.83 -7.54
C GLN A 105 -13.39 -19.32 -7.43
N ILE A 106 -13.28 -18.58 -8.55
CA ILE A 106 -13.56 -17.14 -8.59
C ILE A 106 -15.01 -16.86 -8.21
N ALA A 107 -15.97 -17.63 -8.74
CA ALA A 107 -17.38 -17.49 -8.42
C ALA A 107 -17.66 -17.75 -6.93
N ARG A 108 -17.06 -18.79 -6.35
CA ARG A 108 -17.17 -19.07 -4.91
C ARG A 108 -16.57 -17.96 -4.07
N ALA A 109 -15.36 -17.48 -4.42
CA ALA A 109 -14.72 -16.37 -3.73
C ALA A 109 -15.61 -15.12 -3.75
N LYS A 110 -16.17 -14.76 -4.91
CA LYS A 110 -17.07 -13.62 -5.05
C LYS A 110 -18.34 -13.74 -4.20
N ALA A 111 -18.85 -14.95 -4.00
CA ALA A 111 -20.05 -15.21 -3.21
C ALA A 111 -19.78 -15.22 -1.69
N THR A 112 -18.58 -15.57 -1.26
CA THR A 112 -18.27 -15.83 0.16
C THR A 112 -17.38 -14.78 0.81
N ILE A 113 -16.54 -14.09 0.03
CA ILE A 113 -15.62 -13.09 0.55
C ILE A 113 -16.30 -11.71 0.60
N HIS A 114 -16.01 -10.94 1.63
CA HIS A 114 -16.48 -9.56 1.71
C HIS A 114 -16.08 -8.77 0.45
N SER A 115 -17.00 -7.99 -0.10
CA SER A 115 -16.83 -7.31 -1.39
C SER A 115 -15.57 -6.42 -1.47
N GLY A 116 -15.22 -5.74 -0.38
CA GLY A 116 -13.98 -4.95 -0.29
C GLY A 116 -12.73 -5.81 -0.47
N ILE A 117 -12.67 -6.94 0.24
CA ILE A 117 -11.55 -7.89 0.14
C ILE A 117 -11.50 -8.52 -1.25
N TYR A 118 -12.66 -8.92 -1.79
CA TYR A 118 -12.73 -9.44 -3.16
C TYR A 118 -12.18 -8.43 -4.18
N ASN A 119 -12.53 -7.16 -4.05
CA ASN A 119 -12.03 -6.10 -4.94
C ASN A 119 -10.52 -5.89 -4.81
N MET A 120 -9.95 -6.03 -3.61
CA MET A 120 -8.50 -5.97 -3.41
C MET A 120 -7.80 -7.15 -4.09
N GLU A 121 -8.22 -8.37 -3.78
CA GLU A 121 -7.52 -9.60 -4.18
C GLU A 121 -7.73 -9.96 -5.65
N TYR A 122 -8.95 -9.83 -6.15
CA TYR A 122 -9.33 -10.24 -7.50
C TYR A 122 -9.55 -9.07 -8.45
N GLY A 123 -10.04 -7.95 -7.95
CA GLY A 123 -10.34 -6.77 -8.77
C GLY A 123 -9.15 -5.85 -8.98
N ALA A 124 -8.03 -6.07 -8.28
CA ALA A 124 -6.86 -5.19 -8.29
C ALA A 124 -7.27 -3.72 -8.05
N VAL A 125 -8.12 -3.47 -7.05
CA VAL A 125 -8.65 -2.15 -6.69
C VAL A 125 -8.18 -1.79 -5.29
N PHE A 126 -7.55 -0.64 -5.14
CA PHE A 126 -7.31 -0.09 -3.81
C PHE A 126 -8.64 0.34 -3.20
N THR A 127 -8.91 -0.11 -1.98
CA THR A 127 -10.13 0.23 -1.25
C THR A 127 -9.87 1.32 -0.23
N THR A 128 -10.86 2.17 -0.05
CA THR A 128 -10.83 3.17 1.01
C THR A 128 -11.20 2.52 2.34
N ASP A 129 -10.77 3.12 3.44
CA ASP A 129 -11.12 2.69 4.81
C ASP A 129 -12.64 2.61 5.04
N SER A 130 -13.42 3.40 4.29
CA SER A 130 -14.89 3.34 4.32
C SER A 130 -15.49 2.03 3.77
N GLN A 131 -14.71 1.27 3.01
CA GLN A 131 -15.08 -0.05 2.46
C GLN A 131 -14.40 -1.20 3.22
N GLY A 132 -13.62 -0.91 4.25
CA GLY A 132 -13.00 -1.88 5.13
C GLY A 132 -14.03 -2.68 5.94
N PHE A 133 -13.56 -3.73 6.61
CA PHE A 133 -14.39 -4.57 7.48
C PHE A 133 -15.09 -3.74 8.57
N PHE A 134 -14.39 -2.77 9.13
CA PHE A 134 -14.94 -1.78 10.06
C PHE A 134 -15.03 -0.42 9.38
N LYS A 135 -16.23 0.13 9.28
CA LYS A 135 -16.42 1.49 8.79
C LYS A 135 -15.84 2.47 9.82
N ARG A 136 -15.02 3.41 9.35
CA ARG A 136 -14.45 4.46 10.21
C ARG A 136 -15.53 5.22 11.00
N SER A 137 -16.65 5.55 10.36
CA SER A 137 -17.79 6.19 11.03
C SER A 137 -18.35 5.35 12.19
N LEU A 138 -18.29 4.01 12.08
CA LEU A 138 -18.72 3.12 13.16
C LEU A 138 -17.72 3.15 14.32
N ILE A 139 -16.42 3.09 14.01
CA ILE A 139 -15.35 3.21 15.01
C ILE A 139 -15.46 4.57 15.73
N GLU A 140 -15.58 5.66 14.96
CA GLU A 140 -15.75 7.00 15.51
C GLU A 140 -17.00 7.13 16.39
N SER A 141 -18.11 6.47 16.02
CA SER A 141 -19.33 6.46 16.85
C SER A 141 -19.18 5.70 18.16
N CYS A 142 -18.24 4.75 18.22
CA CYS A 142 -17.92 4.00 19.43
C CYS A 142 -16.89 4.72 20.32
N THR A 143 -16.23 5.76 19.79
CA THR A 143 -15.23 6.51 20.53
C THR A 143 -15.92 7.57 21.38
N THR A 144 -15.69 7.56 22.69
CA THR A 144 -16.25 8.58 23.56
C THR A 144 -15.26 9.73 23.71
N SER A 145 -15.72 10.96 23.48
CA SER A 145 -14.92 12.17 23.71
C SER A 145 -14.91 12.63 25.18
N GLN A 146 -15.49 11.86 26.07
CA GLN A 146 -15.65 12.23 27.49
C GLN A 146 -14.42 11.96 28.35
N SER A 147 -13.52 11.11 27.90
CA SER A 147 -12.25 10.88 28.60
C SER A 147 -11.25 11.97 28.30
N LYS A 148 -10.75 12.63 29.32
CA LYS A 148 -9.67 13.62 29.17
C LYS A 148 -8.34 12.85 29.04
N PRO A 149 -7.49 13.26 28.08
CA PRO A 149 -6.15 12.68 28.00
C PRO A 149 -5.36 13.03 29.26
N VAL A 150 -4.68 12.03 29.82
CA VAL A 150 -3.77 12.19 30.95
C VAL A 150 -2.36 11.93 30.45
N SER A 151 -1.45 12.90 30.64
CA SER A 151 -0.04 12.72 30.31
C SER A 151 0.65 11.99 31.45
N LEU A 152 1.27 10.86 31.13
CA LEU A 152 2.10 10.12 32.07
C LEU A 152 3.51 10.75 32.18
N PRO A 153 4.25 10.49 33.29
CA PRO A 153 5.63 10.95 33.45
C PRO A 153 6.58 10.46 32.34
N SER A 154 6.24 9.35 31.68
CA SER A 154 6.96 8.81 30.51
C SER A 154 6.79 9.65 29.22
N GLY A 155 5.87 10.62 29.20
CA GLY A 155 5.48 11.37 28.02
C GLY A 155 4.37 10.73 27.21
N ASP A 156 3.93 9.53 27.58
CA ASP A 156 2.82 8.84 26.93
C ASP A 156 1.48 9.48 27.29
N ILE A 157 0.53 9.39 26.38
CA ILE A 157 -0.84 9.86 26.59
C ILE A 157 -1.72 8.64 26.85
N CYS A 158 -2.40 8.63 27.99
CA CYS A 158 -3.42 7.65 28.27
C CYS A 158 -4.78 8.32 28.48
N PHE A 159 -5.84 7.54 28.41
CA PHE A 159 -7.20 7.99 28.66
C PHE A 159 -7.71 7.36 29.95
N GLU A 160 -8.37 8.18 30.76
CA GLU A 160 -8.98 7.70 31.97
C GLU A 160 -10.20 6.83 31.63
N SER A 161 -10.18 5.57 32.05
CA SER A 161 -11.28 4.65 31.86
C SER A 161 -12.33 4.78 32.97
N MET A 162 -13.57 4.38 32.66
CA MET A 162 -14.60 4.29 33.70
C MET A 162 -14.26 3.20 34.70
N LEU A 163 -14.13 3.56 35.98
CA LEU A 163 -13.82 2.62 37.07
C LEU A 163 -14.99 1.71 37.46
N LYS A 164 -16.21 2.09 37.09
CA LYS A 164 -17.43 1.30 37.37
C LYS A 164 -18.34 1.33 36.15
N GLY A 165 -18.80 0.15 35.74
CA GLY A 165 -19.86 0.00 34.75
C GLY A 165 -21.24 0.35 35.33
N ASP A 166 -22.21 0.55 34.41
CA ASP A 166 -23.61 0.71 34.78
C ASP A 166 -24.18 -0.65 35.21
N PRO A 167 -24.71 -0.82 36.41
CA PRO A 167 -25.23 -2.09 36.90
C PRO A 167 -26.41 -2.64 36.10
N ASN A 168 -27.06 -1.79 35.28
CA ASN A 168 -28.17 -2.18 34.41
C ASN A 168 -27.74 -2.61 33.02
N LYS A 169 -26.43 -2.56 32.71
CA LYS A 169 -25.89 -2.95 31.38
C LYS A 169 -25.08 -4.23 31.49
N LYS A 170 -25.11 -5.01 30.42
CA LYS A 170 -24.21 -6.15 30.26
C LYS A 170 -22.97 -5.70 29.52
N TYR A 171 -21.82 -6.08 30.05
CA TYR A 171 -20.52 -5.79 29.45
C TYR A 171 -19.89 -7.10 28.99
N ILE A 172 -19.19 -7.04 27.87
CA ILE A 172 -18.34 -8.13 27.39
C ILE A 172 -16.90 -7.66 27.57
N PHE A 173 -16.13 -8.46 28.27
CA PHE A 173 -14.71 -8.21 28.45
C PHE A 173 -13.93 -9.07 27.47
N GLY A 174 -13.24 -8.43 26.52
CA GLY A 174 -12.33 -9.07 25.59
C GLY A 174 -10.90 -8.71 25.97
N VAL A 175 -10.02 -9.69 25.99
CA VAL A 175 -8.59 -9.49 26.28
C VAL A 175 -7.78 -10.14 25.18
N ASP A 176 -6.91 -9.36 24.57
CA ASP A 176 -5.87 -9.86 23.69
C ASP A 176 -4.51 -9.73 24.39
N PRO A 177 -3.99 -10.83 25.00
CA PRO A 177 -2.76 -10.76 25.74
C PRO A 177 -1.57 -10.67 24.78
N ALA A 178 -0.82 -9.58 24.91
CA ALA A 178 0.41 -9.38 24.17
C ALA A 178 1.58 -10.18 24.76
N SER A 179 2.48 -10.64 23.89
CA SER A 179 3.75 -11.25 24.26
C SER A 179 4.86 -10.20 24.14
N GLU A 180 5.64 -10.07 25.19
CA GLU A 180 6.89 -9.30 25.42
C GLU A 180 7.08 -7.93 24.73
N VAL A 181 6.68 -7.74 23.46
CA VAL A 181 7.00 -6.54 22.65
C VAL A 181 5.76 -5.76 22.21
N ASP A 182 4.60 -6.39 22.23
CA ASP A 182 3.33 -5.78 21.82
C ASP A 182 2.58 -5.15 23.01
N ASN A 183 1.70 -4.20 22.69
CA ASN A 183 0.85 -3.61 23.72
C ASN A 183 -0.34 -4.52 24.05
N PHE A 184 -0.67 -4.61 25.34
CA PHE A 184 -1.91 -5.23 25.79
C PHE A 184 -3.11 -4.40 25.33
N SER A 185 -4.08 -5.00 24.69
CA SER A 185 -5.33 -4.34 24.26
C SER A 185 -6.60 -5.02 24.80
#